data_53b2fa633aa1e8c751f52ec932bf74f1
#
_entry.id   53b2fa633aa1e8c751f52ec932bf74f1
#
_cell.length_a   1.000
_cell.length_b   1.000
_cell.length_c   1.000
_cell.angle_alpha   90.00
_cell.angle_beta   90.00
_cell.angle_gamma   90.00
#
_symmetry.space_group_name_H-M   'P 1'
#
loop_
_entity.id
_entity.type
_entity.pdbx_description
1 polymer ?
#
loop_
_entity_poly.entity_id
_entity_poly.type
_entity_poly.pdbx_seq_one_letter_code
_entity_poly.pdbx_strand_id
1 'polypeptide(L)'
;MNALGINLWNWCTGLGPDCLGLPEKIARMGFTAVELPMTQPEVGPALADEVRGTGLAVSLCAALGPGRDLSSFDEGVRASTMAYLTGCLETGAALGARVFAGPLYAGGGKRHWLGPEDKKREWELAVTGLRELARPARELGMELALEPLNRYRTSVVNTAAQALQ
;
A
#
# COMPACT_ATOMS: atom_id res chain seq x y z
N MET A 1 -15.57 1.22 22.33
CA MET A 1 -16.00 1.97 21.13
C MET A 1 -15.22 1.42 19.97
N ASN A 2 -15.86 1.05 18.84
CA ASN A 2 -15.10 0.54 17.68
C ASN A 2 -14.25 1.68 17.09
N ALA A 3 -13.00 1.38 16.75
CA ALA A 3 -12.15 2.33 16.04
C ALA A 3 -12.73 2.58 14.63
N LEU A 4 -12.85 3.85 14.26
CA LEU A 4 -13.34 4.26 12.95
C LEU A 4 -12.23 5.02 12.23
N GLY A 5 -11.78 4.48 11.09
CA GLY A 5 -10.75 5.07 10.26
C GLY A 5 -11.30 5.58 8.93
N ILE A 6 -10.56 6.49 8.30
CA ILE A 6 -10.89 7.00 6.98
C ILE A 6 -9.64 7.18 6.14
N ASN A 7 -9.77 6.90 4.83
CA ASN A 7 -8.70 7.04 3.87
C ASN A 7 -8.64 8.45 3.28
N LEU A 8 -7.45 9.06 3.21
CA LEU A 8 -7.26 10.39 2.64
C LEU A 8 -7.53 10.47 1.14
N TRP A 9 -7.56 9.37 0.39
CA TRP A 9 -8.00 9.37 -1.02
C TRP A 9 -9.40 9.93 -1.25
N ASN A 10 -10.20 10.06 -0.18
CA ASN A 10 -11.49 10.73 -0.29
C ASN A 10 -11.36 12.25 -0.58
N TRP A 11 -10.19 12.85 -0.35
CA TRP A 11 -9.98 14.29 -0.51
C TRP A 11 -8.75 14.66 -1.32
N CYS A 12 -7.72 13.83 -1.36
CA CYS A 12 -6.48 14.10 -2.07
C CYS A 12 -5.99 12.88 -2.85
N THR A 13 -5.25 13.13 -3.93
CA THR A 13 -4.73 12.06 -4.82
C THR A 13 -3.37 11.50 -4.39
N GLY A 14 -2.75 12.09 -3.38
CA GLY A 14 -1.46 11.72 -2.81
C GLY A 14 -1.17 12.60 -1.60
N LEU A 15 -0.03 12.40 -0.94
CA LEU A 15 0.34 13.12 0.28
C LEU A 15 1.07 14.44 -0.03
N GLY A 16 0.39 15.35 -0.70
CA GLY A 16 0.86 16.68 -1.06
C GLY A 16 0.41 17.79 -0.08
N PRO A 17 0.72 19.06 -0.40
CA PRO A 17 0.30 20.21 0.41
C PRO A 17 -1.22 20.36 0.57
N ASP A 18 -1.99 19.84 -0.35
CA ASP A 18 -3.46 19.79 -0.33
C ASP A 18 -4.02 18.88 0.76
N CYS A 19 -3.19 18.02 1.34
CA CYS A 19 -3.56 17.18 2.49
C CYS A 19 -3.39 17.89 3.84
N LEU A 20 -2.73 19.04 3.91
CA LEU A 20 -2.55 19.79 5.15
C LEU A 20 -3.90 20.24 5.71
N GLY A 21 -4.08 20.09 7.03
CA GLY A 21 -5.31 20.35 7.75
C GLY A 21 -6.33 19.21 7.69
N LEU A 22 -6.15 18.20 6.84
CA LEU A 22 -7.05 17.04 6.77
C LEU A 22 -6.94 16.11 8.00
N PRO A 23 -5.74 15.73 8.49
CA PRO A 23 -5.62 14.92 9.70
C PRO A 23 -6.32 15.55 10.90
N GLU A 24 -6.11 16.83 11.17
CA GLU A 24 -6.81 17.54 12.24
C GLU A 24 -8.32 17.59 12.03
N LYS A 25 -8.77 17.85 10.80
CA LYS A 25 -10.21 17.85 10.46
C LYS A 25 -10.84 16.49 10.73
N ILE A 26 -10.17 15.41 10.35
CA ILE A 26 -10.59 14.02 10.56
C ILE A 26 -10.71 13.72 12.06
N ALA A 27 -9.70 14.11 12.85
CA ALA A 27 -9.74 13.97 14.31
C ALA A 27 -10.93 14.71 14.92
N ARG A 28 -11.19 15.97 14.50
CA ARG A 28 -12.36 16.75 14.94
C ARG A 28 -13.71 16.14 14.54
N MET A 29 -13.75 15.37 13.44
CA MET A 29 -14.97 14.63 13.04
C MET A 29 -15.22 13.37 13.88
N GLY A 30 -14.31 13.02 14.80
CA GLY A 30 -14.45 11.87 15.70
C GLY A 30 -13.87 10.56 15.15
N PHE A 31 -13.12 10.59 14.04
CA PHE A 31 -12.36 9.43 13.61
C PHE A 31 -11.18 9.18 14.57
N THR A 32 -10.82 7.93 14.71
CA THR A 32 -9.72 7.48 15.58
C THR A 32 -8.52 6.93 14.79
N ALA A 33 -8.67 6.81 13.47
CA ALA A 33 -7.62 6.34 12.57
C ALA A 33 -7.66 7.07 11.22
N VAL A 34 -6.50 7.18 10.59
CA VAL A 34 -6.33 7.70 9.23
C VAL A 34 -5.52 6.72 8.39
N GLU A 35 -5.93 6.50 7.15
CA GLU A 35 -5.18 5.75 6.17
C GLU A 35 -4.54 6.68 5.15
N LEU A 36 -3.22 6.58 5.03
CA LEU A 36 -2.40 7.44 4.18
C LEU A 36 -2.16 6.78 2.81
N PRO A 37 -2.59 7.42 1.69
CA PRO A 37 -2.37 6.90 0.34
C PRO A 37 -0.91 7.14 -0.10
N MET A 38 -0.13 6.08 -0.15
CA MET A 38 1.27 6.13 -0.55
C MET A 38 1.39 6.11 -2.08
N THR A 39 1.45 7.27 -2.71
CA THR A 39 1.75 7.39 -4.14
C THR A 39 3.25 7.55 -4.40
N GLN A 40 3.99 7.96 -3.38
CA GLN A 40 5.45 8.07 -3.30
C GLN A 40 5.89 7.73 -1.88
N PRO A 41 7.16 7.34 -1.66
CA PRO A 41 7.63 6.98 -0.33
C PRO A 41 7.68 8.17 0.65
N GLU A 42 7.90 9.37 0.14
CA GLU A 42 8.13 10.56 0.96
C GLU A 42 6.82 11.21 1.40
N VAL A 43 6.81 11.66 2.64
CA VAL A 43 5.77 12.52 3.21
C VAL A 43 6.43 13.81 3.68
N GLY A 44 5.90 14.95 3.25
CA GLY A 44 6.42 16.25 3.65
C GLY A 44 6.43 16.46 5.17
N PRO A 45 7.44 17.13 5.76
CA PRO A 45 7.59 17.22 7.21
C PRO A 45 6.39 17.86 7.90
N ALA A 46 5.79 18.88 7.30
CA ALA A 46 4.60 19.54 7.88
C ALA A 46 3.40 18.58 8.02
N LEU A 47 3.12 17.75 7.01
CA LEU A 47 2.06 16.76 7.08
C LEU A 47 2.40 15.63 8.06
N ALA A 48 3.66 15.21 8.10
CA ALA A 48 4.12 14.20 9.04
C ALA A 48 3.96 14.67 10.50
N ASP A 49 4.29 15.92 10.79
CA ASP A 49 4.12 16.54 12.11
C ASP A 49 2.65 16.66 12.50
N GLU A 50 1.81 17.08 11.56
CA GLU A 50 0.36 17.14 11.77
C GLU A 50 -0.22 15.75 12.08
N VAL A 51 0.09 14.73 11.27
CA VAL A 51 -0.37 13.35 11.51
C VAL A 51 0.00 12.89 12.91
N ARG A 52 1.27 13.06 13.31
CA ARG A 52 1.74 12.71 14.67
C ARG A 52 1.02 13.50 15.77
N GLY A 53 0.77 14.79 15.53
CA GLY A 53 0.11 15.69 16.50
C GLY A 53 -1.35 15.35 16.77
N THR A 54 -2.06 14.69 15.83
CA THR A 54 -3.47 14.34 16.01
C THR A 54 -3.74 13.18 16.97
N GLY A 55 -2.74 12.31 17.18
CA GLY A 55 -2.92 11.05 17.94
C GLY A 55 -3.78 10.01 17.23
N LEU A 56 -4.13 10.19 15.95
CA LEU A 56 -4.83 9.18 15.16
C LEU A 56 -3.95 7.93 14.96
N ALA A 57 -4.56 6.76 15.02
CA ALA A 57 -3.89 5.55 14.56
C ALA A 57 -3.65 5.66 13.05
N VAL A 58 -2.46 5.23 12.59
CA VAL A 58 -2.05 5.35 11.20
C VAL A 58 -2.00 3.98 10.52
N SER A 59 -2.58 3.87 9.34
CA SER A 59 -2.33 2.81 8.37
C SER A 59 -1.89 3.41 7.04
N LEU A 60 -1.25 2.61 6.22
CA LEU A 60 -0.87 2.98 4.86
C LEU A 60 -1.69 2.19 3.86
N CYS A 61 -1.94 2.77 2.70
CA CYS A 61 -2.38 2.00 1.53
C CYS A 61 -1.61 2.41 0.29
N ALA A 62 -1.41 1.46 -0.63
CA ALA A 62 -0.88 1.74 -1.95
C ALA A 62 -1.64 0.97 -3.02
N ALA A 63 -1.89 1.65 -4.15
CA ALA A 63 -2.26 1.01 -5.40
C ALA A 63 -1.08 1.17 -6.36
N LEU A 64 -0.50 0.06 -6.78
CA LEU A 64 0.62 0.08 -7.70
C LEU A 64 0.17 0.58 -9.07
N GLY A 65 0.68 1.74 -9.47
CA GLY A 65 0.40 2.35 -10.76
C GLY A 65 1.25 1.75 -11.89
N PRO A 66 1.18 2.31 -13.08
CA PRO A 66 2.02 1.89 -14.22
C PRO A 66 3.51 1.89 -13.85
N GLY A 67 4.23 0.85 -14.26
CA GLY A 67 5.67 0.69 -13.99
C GLY A 67 6.02 0.17 -12.59
N ARG A 68 5.04 -0.13 -11.73
CA ARG A 68 5.23 -0.76 -10.42
C ARG A 68 4.50 -2.09 -10.37
N ASP A 69 5.21 -3.20 -10.29
CA ASP A 69 4.62 -4.54 -10.38
C ASP A 69 5.59 -5.59 -9.83
N LEU A 70 5.31 -6.21 -8.69
CA LEU A 70 6.10 -7.30 -8.13
C LEU A 70 5.96 -8.60 -8.93
N SER A 71 4.90 -8.75 -9.71
CA SER A 71 4.65 -9.90 -10.58
C SER A 71 5.18 -9.72 -12.01
N SER A 72 5.91 -8.63 -12.28
CA SER A 72 6.47 -8.35 -13.61
C SER A 72 7.54 -9.39 -14.01
N PHE A 73 7.59 -9.74 -15.30
CA PHE A 73 8.69 -10.54 -15.85
C PHE A 73 9.99 -9.73 -15.98
N ASP A 74 9.89 -8.41 -16.01
CA ASP A 74 11.03 -7.49 -15.98
C ASP A 74 11.57 -7.36 -14.55
N GLU A 75 12.82 -7.74 -14.34
CA GLU A 75 13.50 -7.67 -13.04
C GLU A 75 13.70 -6.22 -12.57
N GLY A 76 13.99 -5.30 -13.48
CA GLY A 76 14.16 -3.88 -13.15
C GLY A 76 12.86 -3.25 -12.61
N VAL A 77 11.70 -3.64 -13.17
CA VAL A 77 10.38 -3.23 -12.66
C VAL A 77 10.15 -3.80 -11.26
N ARG A 78 10.47 -5.08 -11.02
CA ARG A 78 10.32 -5.67 -9.68
C ARG A 78 11.23 -5.00 -8.66
N ALA A 79 12.50 -4.77 -9.01
CA ALA A 79 13.48 -4.13 -8.13
C ALA A 79 13.06 -2.69 -7.76
N SER A 80 12.65 -1.89 -8.73
CA SER A 80 12.17 -0.51 -8.48
C SER A 80 10.88 -0.49 -7.65
N THR A 81 9.99 -1.47 -7.87
CA THR A 81 8.78 -1.62 -7.07
C THR A 81 9.10 -1.99 -5.63
N MET A 82 10.04 -2.90 -5.42
CA MET A 82 10.50 -3.28 -4.08
C MET A 82 11.10 -2.09 -3.33
N ALA A 83 11.96 -1.31 -3.99
CA ALA A 83 12.54 -0.11 -3.40
C ALA A 83 11.47 0.91 -2.99
N TYR A 84 10.47 1.14 -3.85
CA TYR A 84 9.34 2.01 -3.53
C TYR A 84 8.54 1.51 -2.32
N LEU A 85 8.17 0.23 -2.29
CA LEU A 85 7.38 -0.34 -1.19
C LEU A 85 8.15 -0.33 0.13
N THR A 86 9.45 -0.60 0.10
CA THR A 86 10.33 -0.51 1.28
C THR A 86 10.41 0.91 1.80
N GLY A 87 10.59 1.91 0.94
CA GLY A 87 10.55 3.32 1.34
C GLY A 87 9.20 3.73 1.95
N CYS A 88 8.07 3.22 1.43
CA CYS A 88 6.76 3.43 2.05
C CYS A 88 6.68 2.82 3.46
N LEU A 89 7.23 1.62 3.67
CA LEU A 89 7.28 0.99 5.00
C LEU A 89 8.10 1.82 5.99
N GLU A 90 9.28 2.31 5.58
CA GLU A 90 10.15 3.15 6.42
C GLU A 90 9.44 4.45 6.84
N THR A 91 8.81 5.12 5.89
CA THR A 91 8.01 6.33 6.16
C THR A 91 6.82 6.02 7.06
N GLY A 92 6.11 4.93 6.79
CA GLY A 92 4.98 4.51 7.63
C GLY A 92 5.39 4.22 9.06
N ALA A 93 6.48 3.50 9.26
CA ALA A 93 7.02 3.21 10.57
C ALA A 93 7.39 4.50 11.34
N ALA A 94 7.99 5.49 10.66
CA ALA A 94 8.30 6.80 11.23
C ALA A 94 7.05 7.61 11.61
N LEU A 95 5.89 7.32 10.99
CA LEU A 95 4.59 7.88 11.33
C LEU A 95 3.78 7.04 12.33
N GLY A 96 4.34 5.94 12.81
CA GLY A 96 3.67 5.04 13.75
C GLY A 96 2.63 4.10 13.11
N ALA A 97 2.65 3.94 11.79
CA ALA A 97 1.77 3.00 11.09
C ALA A 97 2.05 1.55 11.51
N ARG A 98 0.98 0.75 11.57
CA ARG A 98 1.05 -0.67 11.92
C ARG A 98 0.62 -1.59 10.80
N VAL A 99 -0.05 -1.07 9.79
CA VAL A 99 -0.57 -1.83 8.66
C VAL A 99 -0.22 -1.11 7.36
N PHE A 100 0.23 -1.87 6.38
CA PHE A 100 0.34 -1.42 4.99
C PHE A 100 -0.56 -2.27 4.11
N ALA A 101 -1.66 -1.67 3.66
CA ALA A 101 -2.72 -2.34 2.92
C ALA A 101 -2.64 -2.08 1.41
N GLY A 102 -3.31 -2.93 0.64
CA GLY A 102 -3.55 -2.72 -0.79
C GLY A 102 -3.16 -3.91 -1.68
N PRO A 103 -3.31 -3.75 -3.00
CA PRO A 103 -2.91 -4.74 -3.99
C PRO A 103 -1.38 -4.67 -4.25
N LEU A 104 -0.58 -4.94 -3.20
CA LEU A 104 0.88 -4.75 -3.20
C LEU A 104 1.63 -5.74 -4.11
N TYR A 105 0.94 -6.70 -4.72
CA TYR A 105 1.49 -7.80 -5.52
C TYR A 105 1.65 -7.50 -7.01
N ALA A 106 0.84 -6.59 -7.58
CA ALA A 106 0.83 -6.34 -9.02
C ALA A 106 0.38 -4.93 -9.38
N GLY A 107 0.86 -4.44 -10.52
CA GLY A 107 0.45 -3.17 -11.10
C GLY A 107 -1.03 -3.13 -11.48
N GLY A 108 -1.68 -1.99 -11.25
CA GLY A 108 -3.06 -1.76 -11.67
C GLY A 108 -3.22 -1.81 -13.19
N GLY A 109 -4.34 -2.39 -13.65
CA GLY A 109 -4.63 -2.55 -15.07
C GLY A 109 -4.06 -3.81 -15.73
N LYS A 110 -3.41 -4.69 -14.98
CA LYS A 110 -2.87 -5.97 -15.46
C LYS A 110 -3.99 -6.97 -15.72
N ARG A 111 -4.54 -6.96 -16.93
CA ARG A 111 -5.76 -7.72 -17.33
C ARG A 111 -5.55 -8.57 -18.58
N HIS A 112 -4.32 -8.71 -19.06
CA HIS A 112 -4.03 -9.52 -20.23
C HIS A 112 -4.11 -11.01 -19.93
N TRP A 113 -4.49 -11.77 -20.94
CA TRP A 113 -4.46 -13.23 -20.86
C TRP A 113 -3.02 -13.73 -20.95
N LEU A 114 -2.68 -14.66 -20.10
CA LEU A 114 -1.40 -15.39 -20.11
C LEU A 114 -1.66 -16.88 -20.27
N GLY A 115 -0.77 -17.57 -20.96
CA GLY A 115 -0.75 -19.02 -20.96
C GLY A 115 -0.51 -19.60 -19.55
N PRO A 116 -0.84 -20.88 -19.32
CA PRO A 116 -0.77 -21.49 -17.99
C PRO A 116 0.62 -21.36 -17.33
N GLU A 117 1.70 -21.56 -18.08
CA GLU A 117 3.07 -21.47 -17.56
C GLU A 117 3.44 -20.03 -17.17
N ASP A 118 3.13 -19.05 -18.01
CA ASP A 118 3.37 -17.64 -17.71
C ASP A 118 2.51 -17.18 -16.54
N LYS A 119 1.27 -17.67 -16.42
CA LYS A 119 0.40 -17.36 -15.30
C LYS A 119 0.95 -17.92 -13.99
N LYS A 120 1.49 -19.13 -14.01
CA LYS A 120 2.17 -19.72 -12.86
C LYS A 120 3.40 -18.91 -12.47
N ARG A 121 4.22 -18.56 -13.44
CA ARG A 121 5.41 -17.73 -13.22
C ARG A 121 5.07 -16.33 -12.66
N GLU A 122 4.03 -15.69 -13.19
CA GLU A 122 3.53 -14.41 -12.69
C GLU A 122 3.15 -14.51 -11.20
N TRP A 123 2.43 -15.58 -10.84
CA TRP A 123 2.05 -15.85 -9.45
C TRP A 123 3.27 -16.07 -8.55
N GLU A 124 4.22 -16.90 -8.97
CA GLU A 124 5.44 -17.19 -8.21
C GLU A 124 6.28 -15.92 -7.97
N LEU A 125 6.36 -15.02 -8.96
CA LEU A 125 7.02 -13.72 -8.81
C LEU A 125 6.32 -12.82 -7.78
N ALA A 126 4.99 -12.75 -7.83
CA ALA A 126 4.21 -11.99 -6.85
C ALA A 126 4.42 -12.52 -5.42
N VAL A 127 4.34 -13.84 -5.23
CA VAL A 127 4.56 -14.48 -3.92
C VAL A 127 5.98 -14.23 -3.41
N THR A 128 6.99 -14.37 -4.28
CA THR A 128 8.39 -14.12 -3.93
C THR A 128 8.58 -12.67 -3.49
N GLY A 129 8.10 -11.70 -4.29
CA GLY A 129 8.21 -10.28 -3.95
C GLY A 129 7.50 -9.93 -2.64
N LEU A 130 6.31 -10.48 -2.39
CA LEU A 130 5.60 -10.25 -1.13
C LEU A 130 6.34 -10.84 0.08
N ARG A 131 6.95 -12.03 -0.06
CA ARG A 131 7.77 -12.64 1.00
C ARG A 131 9.01 -11.80 1.31
N GLU A 132 9.64 -11.25 0.29
CA GLU A 132 10.79 -10.34 0.44
C GLU A 132 10.35 -9.05 1.14
N LEU A 133 9.22 -8.45 0.77
CA LEU A 133 8.68 -7.26 1.40
C LEU A 133 8.24 -7.49 2.85
N ALA A 134 7.75 -8.68 3.17
CA ALA A 134 7.31 -9.02 4.53
C ALA A 134 8.45 -9.03 5.56
N ARG A 135 9.71 -9.15 5.13
CA ARG A 135 10.86 -9.11 6.03
C ARG A 135 11.07 -7.71 6.62
N PRO A 136 11.31 -6.64 5.81
CA PRO A 136 11.44 -5.29 6.34
C PRO A 136 10.14 -4.83 7.05
N ALA A 137 8.95 -5.23 6.59
CA ALA A 137 7.71 -4.90 7.28
C ALA A 137 7.73 -5.41 8.73
N ARG A 138 8.12 -6.67 8.95
CA ARG A 138 8.24 -7.27 10.29
C ARG A 138 9.28 -6.58 11.15
N GLU A 139 10.45 -6.25 10.59
CA GLU A 139 11.53 -5.55 11.29
C GLU A 139 11.08 -4.16 11.77
N LEU A 140 10.20 -3.49 10.98
CA LEU A 140 9.59 -2.21 11.32
C LEU A 140 8.31 -2.33 12.19
N GLY A 141 7.91 -3.54 12.57
CA GLY A 141 6.71 -3.78 13.38
C GLY A 141 5.40 -3.52 12.64
N MET A 142 5.40 -3.70 11.32
CA MET A 142 4.24 -3.50 10.44
C MET A 142 3.74 -4.82 9.87
N GLU A 143 2.43 -4.90 9.62
CA GLU A 143 1.75 -6.00 8.93
C GLU A 143 1.41 -5.60 7.50
N LEU A 144 1.51 -6.54 6.56
CA LEU A 144 1.02 -6.39 5.19
C LEU A 144 -0.41 -6.92 5.11
N ALA A 145 -1.34 -6.11 4.62
CA ALA A 145 -2.73 -6.50 4.39
C ALA A 145 -3.03 -6.51 2.88
N LEU A 146 -3.10 -7.69 2.28
CA LEU A 146 -3.32 -7.82 0.85
C LEU A 146 -4.79 -7.60 0.48
N GLU A 147 -5.04 -6.74 -0.50
CA GLU A 147 -6.35 -6.47 -1.05
C GLU A 147 -6.56 -7.26 -2.35
N PRO A 148 -7.44 -8.27 -2.38
CA PRO A 148 -7.87 -8.89 -3.62
C PRO A 148 -8.68 -7.88 -4.45
N LEU A 149 -8.35 -7.75 -5.73
CA LEU A 149 -9.07 -6.85 -6.64
C LEU A 149 -9.99 -7.64 -7.57
N ASN A 150 -11.05 -6.99 -8.03
CA ASN A 150 -11.90 -7.56 -9.07
C ASN A 150 -11.12 -7.77 -10.38
N ARG A 151 -11.59 -8.71 -11.22
CA ARG A 151 -10.94 -9.09 -12.48
C ARG A 151 -10.85 -7.97 -13.53
N TYR A 152 -11.56 -6.87 -13.34
CA TYR A 152 -11.45 -5.68 -14.21
C TYR A 152 -10.24 -4.81 -13.83
N ARG A 153 -9.68 -5.01 -12.66
CA ARG A 153 -8.50 -4.28 -12.16
C ARG A 153 -7.21 -5.08 -12.27
N THR A 154 -7.26 -6.37 -12.03
CA THR A 154 -6.10 -7.28 -12.13
C THR A 154 -6.54 -8.70 -12.48
N SER A 155 -5.63 -9.47 -13.07
CA SER A 155 -5.77 -10.92 -13.28
C SER A 155 -4.97 -11.74 -12.27
N VAL A 156 -4.28 -11.14 -11.28
CA VAL A 156 -3.36 -11.84 -10.39
C VAL A 156 -4.08 -12.39 -9.16
N VAL A 157 -4.60 -11.55 -8.28
CA VAL A 157 -5.33 -11.97 -7.07
C VAL A 157 -6.73 -11.37 -7.08
N ASN A 158 -7.75 -12.22 -7.18
CA ASN A 158 -9.15 -11.80 -7.30
C ASN A 158 -10.05 -12.26 -6.16
N THR A 159 -9.59 -13.16 -5.30
CA THR A 159 -10.36 -13.70 -4.19
C THR A 159 -9.56 -13.71 -2.89
N ALA A 160 -10.25 -13.68 -1.76
CA ALA A 160 -9.62 -13.83 -0.45
C ALA A 160 -8.87 -15.17 -0.33
N ALA A 161 -9.42 -16.26 -0.90
CA ALA A 161 -8.74 -17.55 -0.91
C ALA A 161 -7.40 -17.52 -1.66
N GLN A 162 -7.28 -16.74 -2.73
CA GLN A 162 -6.00 -16.52 -3.42
C GLN A 162 -5.03 -15.67 -2.59
N ALA A 163 -5.52 -14.67 -1.88
CA ALA A 163 -4.66 -13.84 -1.03
C ALA A 163 -4.10 -14.57 0.20
N LEU A 164 -4.72 -15.68 0.60
CA LEU A 164 -4.29 -16.53 1.73
C LEU A 164 -3.28 -17.62 1.34
N GLN A 165 -2.97 -17.81 0.05
CA GLN A 165 -1.97 -18.76 -0.46
C GLN A 165 -0.56 -18.19 -0.44
#